data_af21accc0ead6452e78ccbf6b0940ec1
#
_entry.id   af21accc0ead6452e78ccbf6b0940ec1
#
_cell.length_a   1.000
_cell.length_b   1.000
_cell.length_c   1.000
_cell.angle_alpha   90.00
_cell.angle_beta   90.00
_cell.angle_gamma   90.00
#
_symmetry.space_group_name_H-M   'P 1'
#
loop_
_entity.id
_entity.type
_entity.pdbx_description
1 polymer ?
#
loop_
_entity_poly.entity_id
_entity_poly.type
_entity_poly.pdbx_seq_one_letter_code
_entity_poly.pdbx_strand_id
1 'polypeptide(L)'
;MKLRILTFGIAVSVLSACGGGKQDDSKVLNVYNYSDYIAEDTIPNFEKATGTKVTYDVFDSDEMVETKLLAGNSGYDVVVPTLNFFGRQIKAGVFLPLDKSKIPNLANLDPEVMKRIAQQDPGNQYGVPYMIGTTGIGYNVDMLKQRFGGSTDIANSWDLIFKPENIAKMKDCGITILDTPSDMIPIALHYLGEDPHSQDPATLEKAAALLKGIRPYVQNFHSSQYVGSLANGGTCLVVGWSGDIIQARDRAAEANNGVTVAYSIPREGAPQWFDMLAIPKDAKHPEAAYAFINYLLEPKVAAANTNFIHYANPVTQATALVDEAIRTDPTIYPPADVAAKMFTYSINTPEVDKLYTRLWTEVKTGR
;
A
#
# COMPACT_ATOMS: atom_id res chain seq x y z
N MET A 1 0.11 -56.15 -74.66
CA MET A 1 0.12 -54.76 -74.16
C MET A 1 -1.10 -54.63 -73.30
N LYS A 2 -0.90 -54.75 -71.95
CA LYS A 2 -2.01 -54.73 -70.94
C LYS A 2 -1.92 -53.41 -70.17
N LEU A 3 -2.98 -52.62 -70.32
CA LEU A 3 -3.14 -51.34 -69.69
C LEU A 3 -3.64 -51.55 -68.20
N ARG A 4 -2.90 -51.08 -67.21
CA ARG A 4 -3.31 -51.09 -65.81
C ARG A 4 -3.86 -49.72 -65.42
N ILE A 5 -5.11 -49.66 -65.04
CA ILE A 5 -5.77 -48.49 -64.55
C ILE A 5 -5.46 -48.41 -63.01
N LEU A 6 -4.84 -47.33 -62.54
CA LEU A 6 -4.61 -47.03 -61.18
C LEU A 6 -5.79 -46.15 -60.70
N THR A 7 -6.55 -46.66 -59.74
CA THR A 7 -7.61 -45.93 -59.03
C THR A 7 -6.96 -45.12 -57.91
N PHE A 8 -7.07 -43.78 -57.97
CA PHE A 8 -6.65 -42.87 -56.90
C PHE A 8 -7.84 -42.72 -55.90
N GLY A 9 -7.63 -43.19 -54.69
CA GLY A 9 -8.57 -42.97 -53.57
C GLY A 9 -8.35 -41.62 -52.94
N ILE A 10 -9.38 -40.76 -52.95
CA ILE A 10 -9.35 -39.46 -52.27
C ILE A 10 -9.68 -39.70 -50.81
N ALA A 11 -8.67 -39.54 -49.93
CA ALA A 11 -8.87 -39.50 -48.50
C ALA A 11 -9.36 -38.11 -48.09
N VAL A 12 -10.61 -38.00 -47.68
CA VAL A 12 -11.19 -36.80 -47.10
C VAL A 12 -10.73 -36.72 -45.66
N SER A 13 -9.74 -35.84 -45.41
CA SER A 13 -9.32 -35.48 -44.04
C SER A 13 -10.35 -34.54 -43.39
N VAL A 14 -11.10 -35.05 -42.43
CA VAL A 14 -11.97 -34.26 -41.57
C VAL A 14 -11.05 -33.47 -40.62
N LEU A 15 -10.84 -32.18 -40.88
CA LEU A 15 -10.25 -31.26 -39.95
C LEU A 15 -11.25 -31.03 -38.81
N SER A 16 -11.03 -31.67 -37.66
CA SER A 16 -11.67 -31.32 -36.40
C SER A 16 -11.19 -29.92 -36.05
N ALA A 17 -12.04 -28.92 -36.26
CA ALA A 17 -11.86 -27.58 -35.71
C ALA A 17 -11.92 -27.68 -34.20
N CYS A 18 -10.76 -27.60 -33.53
CA CYS A 18 -10.69 -27.27 -32.13
C CYS A 18 -11.34 -25.89 -31.98
N GLY A 19 -12.58 -25.87 -31.50
CA GLY A 19 -13.22 -24.64 -31.06
C GLY A 19 -12.45 -24.08 -29.88
N GLY A 20 -11.59 -23.10 -30.14
CA GLY A 20 -11.12 -22.20 -29.11
C GLY A 20 -12.35 -21.51 -28.53
N GLY A 21 -12.79 -21.95 -27.34
CA GLY A 21 -13.82 -21.25 -26.60
C GLY A 21 -13.34 -19.79 -26.46
N LYS A 22 -14.10 -18.83 -26.98
CA LYS A 22 -13.91 -17.43 -26.64
C LYS A 22 -14.01 -17.40 -25.14
N GLN A 23 -12.91 -17.02 -24.49
CA GLN A 23 -12.93 -16.69 -23.06
C GLN A 23 -14.01 -15.62 -22.91
N ASP A 24 -14.92 -15.84 -22.00
CA ASP A 24 -15.99 -14.87 -21.71
C ASP A 24 -15.32 -13.68 -21.02
N ASP A 25 -15.03 -12.63 -21.80
CA ASP A 25 -14.36 -11.43 -21.32
C ASP A 25 -15.11 -10.76 -20.14
N SER A 26 -16.38 -11.10 -19.91
CA SER A 26 -17.14 -10.63 -18.76
C SER A 26 -16.68 -11.25 -17.42
N LYS A 27 -15.86 -12.31 -17.47
CA LYS A 27 -15.34 -13.07 -16.32
C LYS A 27 -13.85 -12.90 -16.10
N VAL A 28 -13.33 -11.72 -16.40
CA VAL A 28 -11.94 -11.32 -16.16
C VAL A 28 -11.93 -10.08 -15.27
N LEU A 29 -10.93 -9.99 -14.40
CA LEU A 29 -10.68 -8.84 -13.54
C LEU A 29 -9.18 -8.59 -13.44
N ASN A 30 -8.74 -7.38 -13.75
CA ASN A 30 -7.35 -6.97 -13.59
C ASN A 30 -7.24 -6.00 -12.42
N VAL A 31 -6.50 -6.41 -11.38
CA VAL A 31 -6.30 -5.64 -10.15
C VAL A 31 -4.86 -5.15 -10.08
N TYR A 32 -4.65 -3.91 -9.67
CA TYR A 32 -3.34 -3.33 -9.42
C TYR A 32 -3.28 -2.77 -8.00
N ASN A 33 -2.51 -3.42 -7.14
CA ASN A 33 -2.47 -3.16 -5.72
C ASN A 33 -1.02 -3.12 -5.21
N TYR A 34 -0.82 -2.76 -3.95
CA TYR A 34 0.48 -2.87 -3.31
C TYR A 34 0.92 -4.33 -3.17
N SER A 35 2.25 -4.54 -3.08
CA SER A 35 2.83 -5.83 -2.72
C SER A 35 2.40 -6.24 -1.31
N ASP A 36 2.21 -7.55 -1.08
CA ASP A 36 1.88 -8.12 0.24
C ASP A 36 0.64 -7.47 0.91
N TYR A 37 -0.38 -7.08 0.12
CA TYR A 37 -1.49 -6.23 0.59
C TYR A 37 -2.89 -6.85 0.42
N ILE A 38 -2.96 -8.18 0.36
CA ILE A 38 -4.20 -8.97 0.34
C ILE A 38 -3.91 -10.36 0.91
N ALA A 39 -4.88 -10.97 1.62
CA ALA A 39 -4.74 -12.34 2.11
C ALA A 39 -4.69 -13.34 0.96
N GLU A 40 -3.86 -14.38 1.10
CA GLU A 40 -3.56 -15.35 0.04
C GLU A 40 -4.81 -16.08 -0.49
N ASP A 41 -5.81 -16.29 0.35
CA ASP A 41 -7.04 -17.00 -0.01
C ASP A 41 -8.15 -16.09 -0.54
N THR A 42 -8.01 -14.76 -0.45
CA THR A 42 -9.05 -13.80 -0.86
C THR A 42 -9.36 -13.92 -2.36
N ILE A 43 -8.34 -13.91 -3.22
CA ILE A 43 -8.53 -14.05 -4.67
C ILE A 43 -9.06 -15.42 -5.04
N PRO A 44 -8.48 -16.56 -4.60
CA PRO A 44 -9.02 -17.88 -4.87
C PRO A 44 -10.49 -18.05 -4.46
N ASN A 45 -10.86 -17.51 -3.29
CA ASN A 45 -12.25 -17.57 -2.81
C ASN A 45 -13.20 -16.74 -3.67
N PHE A 46 -12.78 -15.53 -4.09
CA PHE A 46 -13.55 -14.70 -5.02
C PHE A 46 -13.74 -15.39 -6.38
N GLU A 47 -12.66 -15.93 -6.95
CA GLU A 47 -12.72 -16.68 -8.22
C GLU A 47 -13.69 -17.86 -8.14
N LYS A 48 -13.61 -18.63 -7.04
CA LYS A 48 -14.50 -19.77 -6.79
C LYS A 48 -15.96 -19.34 -6.67
N ALA A 49 -16.23 -18.23 -5.99
CA ALA A 49 -17.59 -17.74 -5.74
C ALA A 49 -18.26 -17.17 -7.01
N THR A 50 -17.49 -16.50 -7.87
CA THR A 50 -18.01 -15.73 -9.01
C THR A 50 -17.74 -16.36 -10.37
N GLY A 51 -16.75 -17.23 -10.45
CA GLY A 51 -16.21 -17.75 -11.72
C GLY A 51 -15.39 -16.71 -12.50
N THR A 52 -15.08 -15.56 -11.89
CA THR A 52 -14.27 -14.49 -12.48
C THR A 52 -12.80 -14.80 -12.28
N LYS A 53 -12.00 -14.74 -13.34
CA LYS A 53 -10.54 -14.90 -13.28
C LYS A 53 -9.88 -13.58 -12.93
N VAL A 54 -9.00 -13.59 -11.92
CA VAL A 54 -8.29 -12.40 -11.46
C VAL A 54 -6.83 -12.42 -11.90
N THR A 55 -6.40 -11.36 -12.59
CA THR A 55 -4.99 -11.01 -12.77
C THR A 55 -4.65 -9.98 -11.72
N TYR A 56 -3.67 -10.27 -10.87
CA TYR A 56 -3.28 -9.40 -9.77
C TYR A 56 -1.83 -8.97 -9.95
N ASP A 57 -1.65 -7.71 -10.31
CA ASP A 57 -0.34 -7.09 -10.46
C ASP A 57 -0.05 -6.18 -9.26
N VAL A 58 1.22 -5.97 -8.97
CA VAL A 58 1.64 -5.19 -7.80
C VAL A 58 2.49 -3.97 -8.18
N PHE A 59 2.46 -2.96 -7.31
CA PHE A 59 3.32 -1.79 -7.35
C PHE A 59 3.90 -1.50 -5.96
N ASP A 60 4.95 -0.68 -5.92
CA ASP A 60 5.68 -0.38 -4.68
C ASP A 60 5.40 1.04 -4.15
N SER A 61 4.80 1.92 -4.96
CA SER A 61 4.48 3.30 -4.54
C SER A 61 3.33 3.91 -5.33
N ASP A 62 2.65 4.90 -4.74
CA ASP A 62 1.59 5.67 -5.39
C ASP A 62 2.06 6.39 -6.66
N GLU A 63 3.32 6.85 -6.71
CA GLU A 63 3.89 7.50 -7.88
C GLU A 63 3.92 6.55 -9.10
N MET A 64 4.11 5.25 -8.88
CA MET A 64 4.06 4.24 -9.95
C MET A 64 2.64 4.08 -10.48
N VAL A 65 1.64 3.89 -9.60
CA VAL A 65 0.25 3.73 -10.02
C VAL A 65 -0.28 5.00 -10.68
N GLU A 66 0.08 6.18 -10.15
CA GLU A 66 -0.31 7.46 -10.76
C GLU A 66 0.24 7.62 -12.17
N THR A 67 1.53 7.35 -12.37
CA THR A 67 2.16 7.40 -13.69
C THR A 67 1.41 6.52 -14.69
N LYS A 68 1.02 5.31 -14.26
CA LYS A 68 0.28 4.36 -15.08
C LYS A 68 -1.12 4.87 -15.42
N LEU A 69 -1.85 5.42 -14.45
CA LEU A 69 -3.21 5.93 -14.65
C LEU A 69 -3.25 7.19 -15.51
N LEU A 70 -2.32 8.13 -15.30
CA LEU A 70 -2.27 9.38 -16.08
C LEU A 70 -1.83 9.14 -17.54
N ALA A 71 -1.08 8.08 -17.81
CA ALA A 71 -0.75 7.69 -19.19
C ALA A 71 -1.97 7.21 -19.97
N GLY A 72 -3.05 6.81 -19.30
CA GLY A 72 -4.25 6.20 -19.87
C GLY A 72 -4.02 4.78 -20.40
N ASN A 73 -5.11 4.09 -20.72
CA ASN A 73 -5.09 2.66 -21.09
C ASN A 73 -4.30 1.82 -20.04
N SER A 74 -4.67 2.03 -18.78
CA SER A 74 -3.99 1.41 -17.64
C SER A 74 -3.94 -0.12 -17.73
N GLY A 75 -5.01 -0.70 -18.30
CA GLY A 75 -5.20 -2.15 -18.41
C GLY A 75 -5.80 -2.77 -17.15
N TYR A 76 -6.12 -1.97 -16.14
CA TYR A 76 -6.68 -2.42 -14.88
C TYR A 76 -8.15 -2.05 -14.71
N ASP A 77 -8.85 -2.86 -13.93
CA ASP A 77 -10.26 -2.68 -13.60
C ASP A 77 -10.45 -2.19 -12.17
N VAL A 78 -9.52 -2.54 -11.26
CA VAL A 78 -9.44 -2.03 -9.88
C VAL A 78 -8.02 -1.59 -9.60
N VAL A 79 -7.86 -0.42 -8.98
CA VAL A 79 -6.59 0.13 -8.50
C VAL A 79 -6.73 0.61 -7.07
N VAL A 80 -5.59 0.64 -6.33
CA VAL A 80 -5.60 0.93 -4.89
C VAL A 80 -4.65 2.09 -4.55
N PRO A 81 -4.95 3.34 -4.92
CA PRO A 81 -4.15 4.49 -4.53
C PRO A 81 -4.45 4.94 -3.10
N THR A 82 -3.48 5.59 -2.44
CA THR A 82 -3.69 6.30 -1.18
C THR A 82 -4.54 7.56 -1.39
N LEU A 83 -5.30 7.96 -0.39
CA LEU A 83 -6.35 9.00 -0.46
C LEU A 83 -5.89 10.33 -1.07
N ASN A 84 -4.67 10.80 -0.79
CA ASN A 84 -4.14 12.04 -1.35
C ASN A 84 -3.85 11.93 -2.86
N PHE A 85 -3.30 10.80 -3.31
CA PHE A 85 -3.13 10.51 -4.73
C PHE A 85 -4.48 10.30 -5.41
N PHE A 86 -5.37 9.54 -4.77
CA PHE A 86 -6.74 9.33 -5.24
C PHE A 86 -7.49 10.65 -5.46
N GLY A 87 -7.46 11.59 -4.49
CA GLY A 87 -8.09 12.88 -4.62
C GLY A 87 -7.52 13.74 -5.76
N ARG A 88 -6.23 13.65 -6.04
CA ARG A 88 -5.57 14.29 -7.18
C ARG A 88 -5.98 13.64 -8.50
N GLN A 89 -6.05 12.33 -8.53
CA GLN A 89 -6.44 11.52 -9.68
C GLN A 89 -7.94 11.72 -10.03
N ILE A 90 -8.81 11.94 -9.03
CA ILE A 90 -10.20 12.39 -9.28
C ILE A 90 -10.21 13.69 -10.08
N LYS A 91 -9.42 14.69 -9.66
CA LYS A 91 -9.33 15.98 -10.37
C LYS A 91 -8.81 15.83 -11.79
N ALA A 92 -7.94 14.86 -12.04
CA ALA A 92 -7.44 14.49 -13.36
C ALA A 92 -8.46 13.70 -14.21
N GLY A 93 -9.59 13.28 -13.63
CA GLY A 93 -10.67 12.58 -14.33
C GLY A 93 -10.32 11.15 -14.76
N VAL A 94 -9.46 10.47 -14.01
CA VAL A 94 -9.01 9.11 -14.35
C VAL A 94 -9.91 7.99 -13.81
N PHE A 95 -10.86 8.31 -12.91
CA PHE A 95 -11.75 7.32 -12.32
C PHE A 95 -13.18 7.38 -12.86
N LEU A 96 -13.84 6.23 -12.82
CA LEU A 96 -15.26 6.07 -13.07
C LEU A 96 -16.05 6.48 -11.81
N PRO A 97 -17.09 7.34 -11.91
CA PRO A 97 -18.01 7.51 -10.79
C PRO A 97 -18.71 6.19 -10.45
N LEU A 98 -18.73 5.85 -9.15
CA LEU A 98 -19.28 4.58 -8.69
C LEU A 98 -20.81 4.55 -8.75
N ASP A 99 -21.38 3.50 -9.33
CA ASP A 99 -22.76 3.11 -9.11
C ASP A 99 -22.89 2.38 -7.76
N LYS A 100 -23.25 3.13 -6.73
CA LYS A 100 -23.37 2.61 -5.36
C LYS A 100 -24.40 1.49 -5.20
N SER A 101 -25.37 1.38 -6.12
CA SER A 101 -26.34 0.30 -6.10
C SER A 101 -25.73 -1.08 -6.36
N LYS A 102 -24.55 -1.10 -7.00
CA LYS A 102 -23.77 -2.32 -7.27
C LYS A 102 -22.84 -2.72 -6.11
N ILE A 103 -22.76 -1.91 -5.05
CA ILE A 103 -21.92 -2.16 -3.89
C ILE A 103 -22.77 -2.10 -2.61
N PRO A 104 -23.70 -3.04 -2.40
CA PRO A 104 -24.57 -3.02 -1.22
C PRO A 104 -23.81 -3.05 0.10
N ASN A 105 -22.60 -3.63 0.14
CA ASN A 105 -21.76 -3.70 1.33
C ASN A 105 -21.12 -2.35 1.72
N LEU A 106 -21.33 -1.26 0.97
CA LEU A 106 -21.01 0.10 1.44
C LEU A 106 -21.69 0.43 2.79
N ALA A 107 -22.83 -0.20 3.08
CA ALA A 107 -23.51 -0.06 4.37
C ALA A 107 -22.71 -0.59 5.58
N ASN A 108 -21.67 -1.38 5.35
CA ASN A 108 -20.80 -1.93 6.38
C ASN A 108 -19.66 -0.98 6.79
N LEU A 109 -19.44 0.10 6.03
CA LEU A 109 -18.32 1.02 6.25
C LEU A 109 -18.54 1.93 7.45
N ASP A 110 -17.44 2.23 8.15
CA ASP A 110 -17.41 3.16 9.28
C ASP A 110 -17.78 4.59 8.82
N PRO A 111 -18.84 5.21 9.39
CA PRO A 111 -19.28 6.54 9.00
C PRO A 111 -18.23 7.64 9.24
N GLU A 112 -17.38 7.50 10.27
CA GLU A 112 -16.33 8.50 10.55
C GLU A 112 -15.20 8.40 9.53
N VAL A 113 -14.84 7.20 9.08
CA VAL A 113 -13.90 7.01 7.96
C VAL A 113 -14.47 7.64 6.68
N MET A 114 -15.74 7.34 6.37
CA MET A 114 -16.40 7.90 5.18
C MET A 114 -16.47 9.43 5.20
N LYS A 115 -16.66 10.03 6.36
CA LYS A 115 -16.66 11.48 6.55
C LYS A 115 -15.28 12.10 6.30
N ARG A 116 -14.20 11.42 6.73
CA ARG A 116 -12.83 11.87 6.46
C ARG A 116 -12.50 11.81 4.97
N ILE A 117 -12.85 10.72 4.31
CA ILE A 117 -12.63 10.53 2.87
C ILE A 117 -13.40 11.56 2.05
N ALA A 118 -14.61 11.92 2.47
CA ALA A 118 -15.44 12.92 1.79
C ALA A 118 -14.79 14.31 1.69
N GLN A 119 -13.72 14.59 2.43
CA GLN A 119 -12.94 15.82 2.29
C GLN A 119 -12.18 15.87 0.96
N GLN A 120 -11.80 14.72 0.41
CA GLN A 120 -11.08 14.61 -0.86
C GLN A 120 -11.94 14.01 -1.99
N ASP A 121 -12.98 13.24 -1.65
CA ASP A 121 -14.00 12.71 -2.55
C ASP A 121 -15.40 13.16 -2.09
N PRO A 122 -15.82 14.40 -2.36
CA PRO A 122 -17.11 14.92 -1.91
C PRO A 122 -18.27 14.01 -2.32
N GLY A 123 -19.00 13.50 -1.32
CA GLY A 123 -20.08 12.53 -1.52
C GLY A 123 -19.61 11.09 -1.74
N ASN A 124 -18.31 10.80 -1.58
CA ASN A 124 -17.72 9.45 -1.74
C ASN A 124 -18.17 8.83 -3.08
N GLN A 125 -17.87 9.54 -4.17
CA GLN A 125 -18.41 9.20 -5.49
C GLN A 125 -17.51 8.28 -6.31
N TYR A 126 -16.19 8.28 -6.05
CA TYR A 126 -15.21 7.65 -6.94
C TYR A 126 -14.48 6.47 -6.33
N GLY A 127 -14.45 6.37 -5.00
CA GLY A 127 -13.71 5.30 -4.34
C GLY A 127 -14.37 4.78 -3.07
N VAL A 128 -13.82 3.65 -2.61
CA VAL A 128 -14.24 2.95 -1.41
C VAL A 128 -13.00 2.70 -0.56
N PRO A 129 -13.00 3.03 0.75
CA PRO A 129 -11.83 2.77 1.60
C PRO A 129 -11.57 1.27 1.70
N TYR A 130 -10.28 0.90 1.64
CA TYR A 130 -9.82 -0.48 1.71
C TYR A 130 -9.12 -0.77 3.04
N MET A 131 -7.99 -0.11 3.28
CA MET A 131 -7.21 -0.27 4.50
C MET A 131 -6.78 1.08 5.07
N ILE A 132 -6.44 1.06 6.36
CA ILE A 132 -5.98 2.21 7.13
C ILE A 132 -4.67 1.84 7.78
N GLY A 133 -3.65 2.67 7.61
CA GLY A 133 -2.35 2.44 8.21
C GLY A 133 -1.66 3.70 8.68
N THR A 134 -0.46 3.51 9.20
CA THR A 134 0.44 4.58 9.67
C THR A 134 1.83 4.35 9.14
N THR A 135 2.59 5.43 8.97
CA THR A 135 4.01 5.36 8.64
C THR A 135 4.82 5.68 9.91
N GLY A 136 5.71 4.76 10.29
CA GLY A 136 6.46 4.89 11.54
C GLY A 136 7.81 4.17 11.50
N ILE A 137 8.28 3.74 12.66
CA ILE A 137 9.61 3.17 12.84
C ILE A 137 9.52 1.67 13.11
N GLY A 138 10.07 0.85 12.19
CA GLY A 138 10.32 -0.57 12.37
C GLY A 138 11.75 -0.83 12.81
N TYR A 139 11.95 -1.76 13.74
CA TYR A 139 13.29 -2.02 14.25
C TYR A 139 13.49 -3.44 14.77
N ASN A 140 14.75 -3.88 14.70
CA ASN A 140 15.19 -5.08 15.40
C ASN A 140 15.39 -4.73 16.89
N VAL A 141 14.62 -5.36 17.76
CA VAL A 141 14.54 -5.07 19.21
C VAL A 141 15.89 -5.27 19.89
N ASP A 142 16.55 -6.39 19.63
CA ASP A 142 17.80 -6.73 20.31
C ASP A 142 18.95 -5.85 19.85
N MET A 143 19.02 -5.56 18.55
CA MET A 143 20.02 -4.66 18.00
C MET A 143 19.84 -3.21 18.50
N LEU A 144 18.60 -2.78 18.66
CA LEU A 144 18.31 -1.45 19.23
C LEU A 144 18.72 -1.38 20.72
N LYS A 145 18.29 -2.36 21.53
CA LYS A 145 18.67 -2.46 22.96
C LYS A 145 20.17 -2.45 23.14
N GLN A 146 20.90 -3.21 22.34
CA GLN A 146 22.36 -3.29 22.42
C GLN A 146 23.01 -1.91 22.26
N ARG A 147 22.46 -1.05 21.40
CA ARG A 147 23.04 0.27 21.06
C ARG A 147 22.52 1.41 21.95
N PHE A 148 21.40 1.19 22.64
CA PHE A 148 20.75 2.22 23.48
C PHE A 148 20.61 1.80 24.94
N GLY A 149 21.62 1.11 25.51
CA GLY A 149 21.72 0.82 26.93
C GLY A 149 20.63 -0.10 27.49
N GLY A 150 20.10 -1.00 26.66
CA GLY A 150 19.05 -1.97 27.05
C GLY A 150 17.62 -1.50 26.85
N SER A 151 17.39 -0.26 26.44
CA SER A 151 16.07 0.32 26.18
C SER A 151 15.72 0.38 24.70
N THR A 152 14.43 0.33 24.38
CA THR A 152 13.87 0.62 23.06
C THR A 152 13.12 1.94 23.00
N ASP A 153 13.08 2.73 24.10
CA ASP A 153 12.27 3.95 24.23
C ASP A 153 12.57 5.00 23.16
N ILE A 154 13.79 5.00 22.64
CA ILE A 154 14.19 5.90 21.55
C ILE A 154 13.39 5.66 20.26
N ALA A 155 12.87 4.45 20.03
CA ALA A 155 12.02 4.15 18.89
C ALA A 155 10.65 4.86 18.95
N ASN A 156 10.25 5.34 20.13
CA ASN A 156 9.04 6.13 20.32
C ASN A 156 9.23 7.62 19.93
N SER A 157 10.29 7.95 19.21
CA SER A 157 10.58 9.31 18.76
C SER A 157 11.28 9.32 17.41
N TRP A 158 10.90 10.26 16.57
CA TRP A 158 11.61 10.55 15.32
C TRP A 158 13.07 10.98 15.55
N ASP A 159 13.47 11.31 16.79
CA ASP A 159 14.86 11.54 17.18
C ASP A 159 15.78 10.38 16.83
N LEU A 160 15.27 9.14 16.79
CA LEU A 160 16.04 7.97 16.36
C LEU A 160 16.50 8.09 14.90
N ILE A 161 15.65 8.68 14.06
CA ILE A 161 15.89 8.82 12.62
C ILE A 161 16.60 10.14 12.31
N PHE A 162 16.11 11.26 12.88
CA PHE A 162 16.54 12.59 12.43
C PHE A 162 17.72 13.21 13.21
N LYS A 163 18.09 12.64 14.38
CA LYS A 163 19.29 13.07 15.09
C LYS A 163 20.50 12.25 14.64
N PRO A 164 21.55 12.88 14.07
CA PRO A 164 22.74 12.18 13.57
C PRO A 164 23.42 11.29 14.64
N GLU A 165 23.45 11.72 15.89
CA GLU A 165 24.02 10.96 17.01
C GLU A 165 23.25 9.68 17.35
N ASN A 166 21.96 9.58 16.98
CA ASN A 166 21.14 8.41 17.21
C ASN A 166 21.20 7.46 16.01
N ILE A 167 20.89 7.96 14.80
CA ILE A 167 20.87 7.15 13.58
C ILE A 167 22.25 6.54 13.27
N ALA A 168 23.34 7.25 13.59
CA ALA A 168 24.71 6.77 13.41
C ALA A 168 25.00 5.47 14.16
N LYS A 169 24.37 5.26 15.32
CA LYS A 169 24.51 4.01 16.10
C LYS A 169 23.91 2.79 15.42
N MET A 170 23.01 3.00 14.46
CA MET A 170 22.33 1.94 13.72
C MET A 170 22.91 1.69 12.32
N LYS A 171 23.89 2.49 11.89
CA LYS A 171 24.43 2.48 10.53
C LYS A 171 25.01 1.12 10.11
N ASP A 172 25.69 0.45 11.01
CA ASP A 172 26.41 -0.81 10.75
C ASP A 172 25.51 -2.03 10.62
N CYS A 173 24.25 -1.96 11.12
CA CYS A 173 23.29 -3.04 11.03
C CYS A 173 22.22 -2.85 9.94
N GLY A 174 22.36 -1.81 9.13
CA GLY A 174 21.49 -1.54 7.98
C GLY A 174 20.27 -0.70 8.32
N ILE A 175 20.10 0.38 7.55
CA ILE A 175 18.94 1.29 7.64
C ILE A 175 18.30 1.39 6.28
N THR A 176 17.00 1.12 6.23
CA THR A 176 16.18 1.30 5.03
C THR A 176 15.10 2.35 5.29
N ILE A 177 14.90 3.24 4.33
CA ILE A 177 13.86 4.27 4.37
C ILE A 177 12.99 4.10 3.13
N LEU A 178 11.70 4.37 3.25
CA LEU A 178 10.76 4.37 2.13
C LEU A 178 11.29 5.24 0.97
N ASP A 179 11.17 4.74 -0.25
CA ASP A 179 11.45 5.52 -1.47
C ASP A 179 10.19 6.26 -1.95
N THR A 180 9.60 7.03 -1.03
CA THR A 180 8.34 7.76 -1.23
C THR A 180 8.48 9.18 -0.67
N PRO A 181 8.71 10.19 -1.52
CA PRO A 181 8.78 11.58 -1.07
C PRO A 181 7.49 12.06 -0.43
N SER A 182 6.35 11.51 -0.85
CA SER A 182 5.01 11.78 -0.31
C SER A 182 4.84 11.37 1.15
N ASP A 183 5.63 10.40 1.66
CA ASP A 183 5.71 10.06 3.07
C ASP A 183 6.80 10.89 3.78
N MET A 184 8.01 10.87 3.23
CA MET A 184 9.20 11.33 3.96
C MET A 184 9.28 12.83 4.15
N ILE A 185 8.81 13.63 3.19
CA ILE A 185 8.83 15.11 3.30
C ILE A 185 7.84 15.59 4.36
N PRO A 186 6.55 15.16 4.40
CA PRO A 186 5.63 15.52 5.47
C PRO A 186 6.09 15.07 6.87
N ILE A 187 6.70 13.90 7.00
CA ILE A 187 7.29 13.43 8.27
C ILE A 187 8.40 14.37 8.73
N ALA A 188 9.30 14.76 7.83
CA ALA A 188 10.38 15.68 8.14
C ALA A 188 9.87 17.07 8.52
N LEU A 189 8.85 17.60 7.84
CA LEU A 189 8.17 18.85 8.17
C LEU A 189 7.57 18.78 9.58
N HIS A 190 6.81 17.74 9.86
CA HIS A 190 6.18 17.55 11.17
C HIS A 190 7.20 17.47 12.29
N TYR A 191 8.31 16.75 12.09
CA TYR A 191 9.40 16.69 13.07
C TYR A 191 10.07 18.05 13.31
N LEU A 192 10.18 18.90 12.28
CA LEU A 192 10.71 20.28 12.41
C LEU A 192 9.72 21.24 13.09
N GLY A 193 8.49 20.81 13.41
CA GLY A 193 7.42 21.67 13.94
C GLY A 193 6.78 22.55 12.88
N GLU A 194 7.02 22.25 11.58
CA GLU A 194 6.39 22.91 10.45
C GLU A 194 5.06 22.21 10.13
N ASP A 195 4.19 22.88 9.36
CA ASP A 195 2.95 22.27 8.87
C ASP A 195 3.28 21.13 7.89
N PRO A 196 2.89 19.86 8.17
CA PRO A 196 3.13 18.74 7.26
C PRO A 196 2.43 18.90 5.90
N HIS A 197 1.47 19.83 5.80
CA HIS A 197 0.75 20.15 4.56
C HIS A 197 1.34 21.36 3.81
N SER A 198 2.47 21.89 4.28
CA SER A 198 3.09 23.06 3.67
C SER A 198 3.42 22.83 2.20
N GLN A 199 3.07 23.82 1.37
CA GLN A 199 3.43 23.88 -0.06
C GLN A 199 4.42 25.00 -0.35
N ASP A 200 4.94 25.67 0.69
CA ASP A 200 5.94 26.71 0.55
C ASP A 200 7.32 26.12 0.22
N PRO A 201 7.94 26.52 -0.92
CA PRO A 201 9.20 25.95 -1.34
C PRO A 201 10.32 26.07 -0.30
N ALA A 202 10.42 27.19 0.43
CA ALA A 202 11.44 27.40 1.42
C ALA A 202 11.28 26.45 2.63
N THR A 203 10.05 26.17 3.02
CA THR A 203 9.71 25.20 4.08
C THR A 203 10.01 23.78 3.62
N LEU A 204 9.70 23.43 2.38
CA LEU A 204 10.02 22.13 1.80
C LEU A 204 11.53 21.89 1.68
N GLU A 205 12.31 22.92 1.38
CA GLU A 205 13.78 22.83 1.35
C GLU A 205 14.39 22.58 2.75
N LYS A 206 13.77 23.06 3.84
CA LYS A 206 14.18 22.71 5.22
C LYS A 206 14.01 21.22 5.48
N ALA A 207 12.86 20.62 5.08
CA ALA A 207 12.63 19.19 5.20
C ALA A 207 13.64 18.37 4.39
N ALA A 208 13.92 18.79 3.16
CA ALA A 208 14.94 18.15 2.33
C ALA A 208 16.34 18.25 2.93
N ALA A 209 16.70 19.38 3.54
CA ALA A 209 17.98 19.55 4.23
C ALA A 209 18.11 18.59 5.42
N LEU A 210 17.05 18.40 6.22
CA LEU A 210 17.02 17.42 7.31
C LEU A 210 17.23 16.00 6.76
N LEU A 211 16.50 15.63 5.71
CA LEU A 211 16.60 14.31 5.06
C LEU A 211 17.99 14.08 4.42
N LYS A 212 18.60 15.10 3.82
CA LYS A 212 20.00 15.03 3.35
C LYS A 212 20.99 14.79 4.50
N GLY A 213 20.72 15.33 5.69
CA GLY A 213 21.53 15.14 6.88
C GLY A 213 21.62 13.68 7.34
N ILE A 214 20.57 12.91 7.14
CA ILE A 214 20.55 11.48 7.50
C ILE A 214 21.04 10.55 6.37
N ARG A 215 21.12 11.05 5.12
CA ARG A 215 21.53 10.26 3.95
C ARG A 215 22.80 9.42 4.14
N PRO A 216 23.87 9.91 4.78
CA PRO A 216 25.11 9.14 4.98
C PRO A 216 24.97 7.86 5.81
N TYR A 217 23.85 7.72 6.53
CA TYR A 217 23.54 6.57 7.39
C TYR A 217 22.62 5.58 6.72
N VAL A 218 21.84 6.02 5.72
CA VAL A 218 20.85 5.19 5.02
C VAL A 218 21.54 4.28 4.02
N GLN A 219 21.30 2.97 4.15
CA GLN A 219 21.82 1.95 3.23
C GLN A 219 20.97 1.86 1.97
N ASN A 220 19.65 1.80 2.14
CA ASN A 220 18.70 1.60 1.04
C ASN A 220 17.52 2.58 1.12
N PHE A 221 17.04 3.00 -0.06
CA PHE A 221 15.71 3.57 -0.23
C PHE A 221 14.87 2.54 -0.99
N HIS A 222 13.86 1.98 -0.35
CA HIS A 222 12.99 0.98 -0.96
C HIS A 222 11.68 0.83 -0.21
N SER A 223 10.56 0.66 -0.92
CA SER A 223 9.21 0.65 -0.35
C SER A 223 8.58 -0.75 -0.19
N SER A 224 9.28 -1.84 -0.56
CA SER A 224 8.78 -3.23 -0.37
C SER A 224 9.82 -4.20 0.19
N GLN A 225 11.07 -4.17 -0.29
CA GLN A 225 12.09 -5.16 0.09
C GLN A 225 12.47 -5.14 1.59
N TYR A 226 12.19 -4.04 2.30
CA TYR A 226 12.51 -3.92 3.71
C TYR A 226 11.76 -4.94 4.58
N VAL A 227 10.59 -5.41 4.17
CA VAL A 227 9.80 -6.43 4.90
C VAL A 227 10.63 -7.69 5.10
N GLY A 228 11.12 -8.28 4.02
CA GLY A 228 11.97 -9.46 4.08
C GLY A 228 13.33 -9.21 4.73
N SER A 229 13.93 -8.04 4.47
CA SER A 229 15.23 -7.67 5.03
C SER A 229 15.17 -7.45 6.53
N LEU A 230 14.10 -6.87 7.06
CA LEU A 230 13.87 -6.70 8.50
C LEU A 230 13.61 -8.06 9.16
N ALA A 231 12.78 -8.92 8.55
CA ALA A 231 12.43 -10.24 9.06
C ALA A 231 13.64 -11.17 9.17
N ASN A 232 14.61 -11.08 8.26
CA ASN A 232 15.82 -11.93 8.28
C ASN A 232 17.02 -11.28 8.98
N GLY A 233 16.89 -10.07 9.53
CA GLY A 233 17.95 -9.34 10.22
C GLY A 233 18.97 -8.65 9.30
N GLY A 234 18.73 -8.58 7.99
CA GLY A 234 19.58 -7.87 7.03
C GLY A 234 19.46 -6.33 7.13
N THR A 235 18.40 -5.85 7.76
CA THR A 235 18.16 -4.45 8.11
C THR A 235 17.68 -4.39 9.55
N CYS A 236 18.16 -3.43 10.33
CA CYS A 236 17.81 -3.30 11.75
C CYS A 236 16.93 -2.11 12.08
N LEU A 237 16.83 -1.15 11.19
CA LEU A 237 16.03 0.07 11.37
C LEU A 237 15.37 0.45 10.05
N VAL A 238 14.08 0.73 10.10
CA VAL A 238 13.26 1.05 8.93
C VAL A 238 12.34 2.22 9.26
N VAL A 239 12.19 3.16 8.32
CA VAL A 239 10.97 3.97 8.24
C VAL A 239 10.07 3.30 7.22
N GLY A 240 8.90 2.84 7.66
CA GLY A 240 8.03 2.00 6.84
C GLY A 240 6.58 1.99 7.31
N TRP A 241 5.75 1.26 6.61
CA TRP A 241 4.32 1.15 6.87
C TRP A 241 4.02 0.11 7.96
N SER A 242 3.02 0.40 8.79
CA SER A 242 2.73 -0.36 10.01
C SER A 242 2.51 -1.85 9.75
N GLY A 243 1.60 -2.22 8.88
CA GLY A 243 1.27 -3.62 8.61
C GLY A 243 2.44 -4.40 8.00
N ASP A 244 3.23 -3.78 7.14
CA ASP A 244 4.42 -4.38 6.55
C ASP A 244 5.46 -4.76 7.60
N ILE A 245 5.68 -3.86 8.58
CA ILE A 245 6.63 -4.12 9.67
C ILE A 245 6.10 -5.19 10.61
N ILE A 246 4.77 -5.22 10.82
CA ILE A 246 4.13 -6.27 11.61
C ILE A 246 4.20 -7.62 10.88
N GLN A 247 4.00 -7.66 9.56
CA GLN A 247 4.25 -8.85 8.75
C GLN A 247 5.72 -9.31 8.84
N ALA A 248 6.68 -8.37 8.85
CA ALA A 248 8.09 -8.71 9.04
C ALA A 248 8.33 -9.33 10.42
N ARG A 249 7.65 -8.84 11.48
CA ARG A 249 7.67 -9.42 12.82
C ARG A 249 7.21 -10.87 12.81
N ASP A 250 6.09 -11.12 12.17
CA ASP A 250 5.49 -12.45 12.17
C ASP A 250 6.31 -13.44 11.31
N ARG A 251 6.81 -13.01 10.17
CA ARG A 251 7.76 -13.78 9.33
C ARG A 251 9.05 -14.13 10.09
N ALA A 252 9.58 -13.22 10.91
CA ALA A 252 10.74 -13.49 11.74
C ALA A 252 10.45 -14.54 12.83
N ALA A 253 9.28 -14.43 13.47
CA ALA A 253 8.83 -15.39 14.48
C ALA A 253 8.61 -16.78 13.89
N GLU A 254 7.94 -16.88 12.74
CA GLU A 254 7.72 -18.15 12.02
C GLU A 254 9.03 -18.81 11.59
N ALA A 255 9.98 -18.02 11.09
CA ALA A 255 11.31 -18.51 10.71
C ALA A 255 12.16 -18.98 11.90
N ASN A 256 11.79 -18.58 13.12
CA ASN A 256 12.51 -18.88 14.36
C ASN A 256 14.03 -18.60 14.24
N ASN A 257 14.38 -17.49 13.60
CA ASN A 257 15.76 -17.15 13.24
C ASN A 257 16.48 -16.28 14.29
N GLY A 258 15.85 -16.07 15.45
CA GLY A 258 16.38 -15.23 16.54
C GLY A 258 16.23 -13.72 16.33
N VAL A 259 15.52 -13.29 15.29
CA VAL A 259 15.20 -11.87 15.04
C VAL A 259 13.89 -11.51 15.71
N THR A 260 13.90 -10.45 16.52
CA THR A 260 12.70 -9.86 17.13
C THR A 260 12.45 -8.49 16.51
N VAL A 261 11.32 -8.34 15.82
CA VAL A 261 10.92 -7.09 15.16
C VAL A 261 9.82 -6.40 15.95
N ALA A 262 9.86 -5.07 16.01
CA ALA A 262 8.78 -4.25 16.55
C ALA A 262 8.55 -3.01 15.67
N TYR A 263 7.33 -2.47 15.78
CA TYR A 263 6.90 -1.21 15.18
C TYR A 263 6.58 -0.19 16.26
N SER A 264 6.85 1.07 16.00
CA SER A 264 6.49 2.17 16.87
C SER A 264 5.92 3.35 16.09
N ILE A 265 4.84 3.93 16.62
CA ILE A 265 4.31 5.22 16.21
C ILE A 265 5.02 6.28 17.07
N PRO A 266 5.85 7.17 16.49
CA PRO A 266 6.56 8.17 17.27
C PRO A 266 5.63 9.13 18.01
N ARG A 267 6.01 9.49 19.23
CA ARG A 267 5.21 10.33 20.15
C ARG A 267 4.95 11.76 19.66
N GLU A 268 5.75 12.25 18.74
CA GLU A 268 5.56 13.54 18.09
C GLU A 268 4.34 13.53 17.17
N GLY A 269 3.96 12.37 16.69
CA GLY A 269 2.92 12.11 15.69
C GLY A 269 3.48 11.45 14.44
N ALA A 270 2.61 10.84 13.69
CA ALA A 270 2.94 10.09 12.48
C ALA A 270 1.84 10.25 11.42
N PRO A 271 2.12 10.03 10.14
CA PRO A 271 1.07 9.98 9.14
C PRO A 271 0.09 8.83 9.40
N GLN A 272 -1.21 9.13 9.27
CA GLN A 272 -2.26 8.13 9.10
C GLN A 272 -2.84 8.29 7.70
N TRP A 273 -2.90 7.20 6.96
CA TRP A 273 -3.36 7.19 5.58
C TRP A 273 -4.49 6.17 5.36
N PHE A 274 -5.20 6.37 4.27
CA PHE A 274 -6.33 5.55 3.85
C PHE A 274 -6.11 5.14 2.40
N ASP A 275 -6.15 3.86 2.09
CA ASP A 275 -6.08 3.38 0.73
C ASP A 275 -7.48 3.15 0.18
N MET A 276 -7.64 3.45 -1.11
CA MET A 276 -8.92 3.56 -1.77
C MET A 276 -9.03 2.55 -2.91
N LEU A 277 -10.05 1.71 -2.89
CA LEU A 277 -10.44 0.92 -4.07
C LEU A 277 -11.14 1.84 -5.06
N ALA A 278 -10.62 1.93 -6.28
CA ALA A 278 -11.19 2.75 -7.34
C ALA A 278 -11.22 2.01 -8.68
N ILE A 279 -12.17 2.39 -9.54
CA ILE A 279 -12.32 1.83 -10.88
C ILE A 279 -11.79 2.85 -11.88
N PRO A 280 -10.71 2.55 -12.63
CA PRO A 280 -10.25 3.43 -13.70
C PRO A 280 -11.33 3.68 -14.75
N LYS A 281 -11.35 4.88 -15.32
CA LYS A 281 -12.33 5.26 -16.36
C LYS A 281 -12.24 4.39 -17.62
N ASP A 282 -11.05 3.83 -17.87
CA ASP A 282 -10.75 2.97 -19.02
C ASP A 282 -10.86 1.48 -18.69
N ALA A 283 -11.37 1.11 -17.49
CA ALA A 283 -11.64 -0.27 -17.09
C ALA A 283 -12.46 -1.01 -18.14
N LYS A 284 -12.06 -2.24 -18.44
CA LYS A 284 -12.72 -3.09 -19.43
C LYS A 284 -13.83 -3.94 -18.81
N HIS A 285 -13.69 -4.26 -17.52
CA HIS A 285 -14.57 -5.18 -16.79
C HIS A 285 -15.17 -4.51 -15.55
N PRO A 286 -15.88 -3.37 -15.67
CA PRO A 286 -16.39 -2.62 -14.51
C PRO A 286 -17.36 -3.44 -13.65
N GLU A 287 -18.14 -4.36 -14.23
CA GLU A 287 -19.05 -5.21 -13.46
C GLU A 287 -18.27 -6.18 -12.54
N ALA A 288 -17.18 -6.76 -13.03
CA ALA A 288 -16.31 -7.60 -12.21
C ALA A 288 -15.60 -6.76 -11.12
N ALA A 289 -15.23 -5.52 -11.43
CA ALA A 289 -14.65 -4.58 -10.46
C ALA A 289 -15.65 -4.25 -9.33
N TYR A 290 -16.90 -3.96 -9.64
CA TYR A 290 -17.95 -3.76 -8.63
C TYR A 290 -18.16 -4.99 -7.75
N ALA A 291 -18.19 -6.17 -8.35
CA ALA A 291 -18.34 -7.43 -7.60
C ALA A 291 -17.17 -7.66 -6.65
N PHE A 292 -15.94 -7.38 -7.09
CA PHE A 292 -14.75 -7.54 -6.27
C PHE A 292 -14.67 -6.52 -5.13
N ILE A 293 -14.98 -5.25 -5.40
CA ILE A 293 -15.05 -4.21 -4.36
C ILE A 293 -16.11 -4.59 -3.32
N ASN A 294 -17.30 -5.00 -3.76
CA ASN A 294 -18.36 -5.42 -2.85
C ASN A 294 -17.96 -6.64 -2.00
N TYR A 295 -17.25 -7.61 -2.60
CA TYR A 295 -16.73 -8.79 -1.90
C TYR A 295 -15.71 -8.42 -0.82
N LEU A 296 -14.77 -7.51 -1.11
CA LEU A 296 -13.78 -7.05 -0.12
C LEU A 296 -14.41 -6.35 1.10
N LEU A 297 -15.63 -5.80 0.96
CA LEU A 297 -16.40 -5.17 2.04
C LEU A 297 -17.28 -6.16 2.82
N GLU A 298 -17.25 -7.44 2.53
CA GLU A 298 -17.87 -8.46 3.38
C GLU A 298 -17.12 -8.53 4.71
N PRO A 299 -17.81 -8.51 5.88
CA PRO A 299 -17.13 -8.48 7.18
C PRO A 299 -16.10 -9.59 7.38
N LYS A 300 -16.40 -10.82 6.91
CA LYS A 300 -15.46 -11.95 7.02
C LYS A 300 -14.24 -11.78 6.13
N VAL A 301 -14.41 -11.23 4.94
CA VAL A 301 -13.31 -11.01 3.98
C VAL A 301 -12.42 -9.87 4.47
N ALA A 302 -13.02 -8.76 4.92
CA ALA A 302 -12.29 -7.65 5.50
C ALA A 302 -11.48 -8.06 6.74
N ALA A 303 -12.09 -8.85 7.65
CA ALA A 303 -11.39 -9.37 8.82
C ALA A 303 -10.25 -10.33 8.46
N ALA A 304 -10.46 -11.24 7.50
CA ALA A 304 -9.42 -12.15 7.02
C ALA A 304 -8.23 -11.40 6.42
N ASN A 305 -8.50 -10.36 5.62
CA ASN A 305 -7.45 -9.50 5.10
C ASN A 305 -6.70 -8.79 6.24
N THR A 306 -7.40 -8.16 7.20
CA THR A 306 -6.75 -7.53 8.36
C THR A 306 -5.90 -8.52 9.16
N ASN A 307 -6.39 -9.73 9.40
CA ASN A 307 -5.65 -10.77 10.14
C ASN A 307 -4.37 -11.19 9.43
N PHE A 308 -4.34 -11.13 8.10
CA PHE A 308 -3.17 -11.53 7.31
C PHE A 308 -2.19 -10.38 7.08
N ILE A 309 -2.69 -9.18 6.70
CA ILE A 309 -1.82 -8.05 6.33
C ILE A 309 -1.54 -7.07 7.47
N HIS A 310 -2.22 -7.21 8.61
CA HIS A 310 -2.06 -6.39 9.82
C HIS A 310 -2.32 -4.88 9.64
N TYR A 311 -3.21 -4.53 8.72
CA TYR A 311 -3.75 -3.18 8.59
C TYR A 311 -5.19 -3.12 9.07
N ALA A 312 -5.57 -2.01 9.70
CA ALA A 312 -6.97 -1.80 10.08
C ALA A 312 -7.85 -1.66 8.84
N ASN A 313 -9.06 -2.21 8.88
CA ASN A 313 -10.03 -2.07 7.80
C ASN A 313 -11.18 -1.13 8.22
N PRO A 314 -11.87 -0.52 7.25
CA PRO A 314 -12.97 0.42 7.52
C PRO A 314 -14.34 -0.26 7.72
N VAL A 315 -14.41 -1.59 7.75
CA VAL A 315 -15.67 -2.34 7.85
C VAL A 315 -16.03 -2.58 9.31
N THR A 316 -17.02 -1.85 9.83
CA THR A 316 -17.36 -1.84 11.26
C THR A 316 -17.64 -3.25 11.83
N GLN A 317 -18.39 -4.07 11.09
CA GLN A 317 -18.74 -5.42 11.54
C GLN A 317 -17.56 -6.40 11.48
N ALA A 318 -16.50 -6.09 10.75
CA ALA A 318 -15.31 -6.92 10.67
C ALA A 318 -14.51 -6.89 11.98
N THR A 319 -14.56 -5.79 12.73
CA THR A 319 -13.77 -5.61 13.97
C THR A 319 -13.96 -6.76 14.96
N ALA A 320 -15.17 -7.25 15.12
CA ALA A 320 -15.47 -8.38 16.02
C ALA A 320 -14.93 -9.74 15.52
N LEU A 321 -14.57 -9.83 14.24
CA LEU A 321 -14.04 -11.02 13.57
C LEU A 321 -12.52 -10.97 13.43
N VAL A 322 -11.90 -9.83 13.71
CA VAL A 322 -10.43 -9.67 13.72
C VAL A 322 -9.89 -10.34 14.98
N ASP A 323 -8.78 -11.05 14.84
CA ASP A 323 -8.09 -11.76 15.92
C ASP A 323 -7.78 -10.79 17.08
N GLU A 324 -7.96 -11.26 18.33
CA GLU A 324 -7.83 -10.41 19.52
C GLU A 324 -6.46 -9.75 19.60
N ALA A 325 -5.39 -10.48 19.29
CA ALA A 325 -4.02 -9.97 19.29
C ALA A 325 -3.80 -8.80 18.32
N ILE A 326 -4.51 -8.79 17.18
CA ILE A 326 -4.44 -7.71 16.19
C ILE A 326 -5.37 -6.57 16.59
N ARG A 327 -6.61 -6.90 16.98
CA ARG A 327 -7.62 -5.91 17.37
C ARG A 327 -7.22 -5.07 18.59
N THR A 328 -6.40 -5.64 19.48
CA THR A 328 -5.90 -4.95 20.69
C THR A 328 -4.49 -4.39 20.53
N ASP A 329 -3.84 -4.56 19.38
CA ASP A 329 -2.51 -4.00 19.12
C ASP A 329 -2.62 -2.48 18.90
N PRO A 330 -2.02 -1.65 19.79
CA PRO A 330 -2.10 -0.19 19.69
C PRO A 330 -1.32 0.38 18.50
N THR A 331 -0.55 -0.43 17.82
CA THR A 331 0.16 -0.02 16.61
C THR A 331 -0.68 -0.18 15.34
N ILE A 332 -1.73 -1.01 15.41
CA ILE A 332 -2.73 -1.19 14.34
C ILE A 332 -3.97 -0.34 14.62
N TYR A 333 -4.44 -0.36 15.88
CA TYR A 333 -5.59 0.42 16.37
C TYR A 333 -5.13 1.40 17.46
N PRO A 334 -4.51 2.54 17.06
CA PRO A 334 -3.91 3.47 18.01
C PRO A 334 -4.95 4.07 18.97
N PRO A 335 -4.60 4.21 20.27
CA PRO A 335 -5.46 4.85 21.22
C PRO A 335 -5.67 6.33 20.90
N ALA A 336 -6.75 6.91 21.43
CA ALA A 336 -7.23 8.24 21.05
C ALA A 336 -6.19 9.37 21.25
N ASP A 337 -5.37 9.29 22.28
CA ASP A 337 -4.30 10.27 22.56
C ASP A 337 -3.14 10.19 21.56
N VAL A 338 -2.86 9.02 21.01
CA VAL A 338 -1.91 8.82 19.91
C VAL A 338 -2.54 9.30 18.60
N ALA A 339 -3.78 8.89 18.34
CA ALA A 339 -4.51 9.25 17.12
C ALA A 339 -4.68 10.78 16.98
N ALA A 340 -4.82 11.52 18.10
CA ALA A 340 -4.95 12.97 18.11
C ALA A 340 -3.70 13.73 17.62
N LYS A 341 -2.54 13.07 17.58
CA LYS A 341 -1.27 13.65 17.08
C LYS A 341 -0.95 13.25 15.65
N MET A 342 -1.75 12.37 15.09
CA MET A 342 -1.56 11.92 13.71
C MET A 342 -2.04 12.99 12.73
N PHE A 343 -1.43 13.00 11.56
CA PHE A 343 -1.84 13.84 10.45
C PHE A 343 -2.09 12.98 9.20
N THR A 344 -2.90 13.48 8.28
CA THR A 344 -3.15 12.83 6.98
C THR A 344 -2.33 13.56 5.90
N TYR A 345 -2.14 12.93 4.76
CA TYR A 345 -1.52 13.60 3.63
C TYR A 345 -2.49 14.57 2.93
N SER A 346 -1.94 15.69 2.43
CA SER A 346 -2.68 16.65 1.61
C SER A 346 -2.51 16.39 0.12
N ILE A 347 -3.41 16.96 -0.67
CA ILE A 347 -3.25 16.98 -2.13
C ILE A 347 -2.29 18.12 -2.49
N ASN A 348 -1.16 17.79 -3.09
CA ASN A 348 -0.22 18.77 -3.61
C ASN A 348 -0.70 19.39 -4.92
N THR A 349 -0.20 20.59 -5.23
CA THR A 349 -0.27 21.13 -6.60
C THR A 349 0.76 20.44 -7.50
N PRO A 350 0.58 20.44 -8.84
CA PRO A 350 1.57 19.87 -9.76
C PRO A 350 2.97 20.48 -9.63
N GLU A 351 3.06 21.75 -9.24
CA GLU A 351 4.33 22.45 -9.00
C GLU A 351 5.04 21.90 -7.75
N VAL A 352 4.27 21.64 -6.70
CA VAL A 352 4.79 21.04 -5.46
C VAL A 352 5.22 19.59 -5.69
N ASP A 353 4.48 18.81 -6.47
CA ASP A 353 4.89 17.42 -6.81
C ASP A 353 6.20 17.38 -7.60
N LYS A 354 6.40 18.29 -8.56
CA LYS A 354 7.67 18.45 -9.25
C LYS A 354 8.80 18.83 -8.29
N LEU A 355 8.51 19.70 -7.31
CA LEU A 355 9.46 20.09 -6.28
C LEU A 355 9.79 18.91 -5.37
N TYR A 356 8.81 18.12 -4.93
CA TYR A 356 9.02 16.88 -4.17
C TYR A 356 9.96 15.92 -4.91
N THR A 357 9.70 15.67 -6.18
CA THR A 357 10.53 14.79 -7.03
C THR A 357 11.98 15.29 -7.12
N ARG A 358 12.17 16.60 -7.31
CA ARG A 358 13.51 17.23 -7.35
C ARG A 358 14.23 17.08 -6.02
N LEU A 359 13.60 17.51 -4.93
CA LEU A 359 14.17 17.46 -3.59
C LEU A 359 14.50 16.04 -3.16
N TRP A 360 13.62 15.07 -3.49
CA TRP A 360 13.86 13.66 -3.18
C TRP A 360 15.04 13.08 -3.96
N THR A 361 15.20 13.46 -5.21
CA THR A 361 16.37 13.09 -6.01
C THR A 361 17.67 13.63 -5.37
N GLU A 362 17.64 14.88 -4.91
CA GLU A 362 18.77 15.48 -4.19
C GLU A 362 19.07 14.77 -2.87
N VAL A 363 18.02 14.40 -2.09
CA VAL A 363 18.18 13.60 -0.85
C VAL A 363 18.84 12.27 -1.14
N LYS A 364 18.34 11.50 -2.12
CA LYS A 364 18.88 10.17 -2.44
C LYS A 364 20.31 10.22 -2.96
N THR A 365 20.64 11.22 -3.76
CA THR A 365 22.00 11.39 -4.33
C THR A 365 22.97 12.07 -3.39
N GLY A 366 22.50 12.76 -2.34
CA GLY A 366 23.32 13.53 -1.41
C GLY A 366 23.92 14.81 -2.04
N ARG A 367 23.31 15.35 -3.10
CA ARG A 367 23.81 16.50 -3.86
C ARG A 367 22.91 17.72 -3.73
#